data_e895435597c29e9200be502ea8cd3fd7
#
_entry.id   e895435597c29e9200be502ea8cd3fd7
#
_cell.length_a   1.000
_cell.length_b   1.000
_cell.length_c   1.000
_cell.angle_alpha   90.00
_cell.angle_beta   90.00
_cell.angle_gamma   90.00
#
_symmetry.space_group_name_H-M   'P 1'
#
loop_
_entity.id
_entity.type
_entity.pdbx_description
1 polymer ?
#
loop_
_entity_poly.entity_id
_entity_poly.type
_entity_poly.pdbx_seq_one_letter_code
_entity_poly.pdbx_strand_id
1 'polypeptide(L)'
;GQTVGESIVLDYSRHQNKILEVNLEEKYVWVEPGVVLDHLNAYLKPHGLWFPVDVSTSSRATIGGMSANNSCGSRSLYYGNMVHNVLAIEAILDDGSISTFDHIDKNFLSIKNDQDKLYKIINKFFDVRKNVSSELNEHWPTTQRRVGGYNIDLIDPNGFNSSHLLVGSEGTLSLFNKIKLKLS
;
A
#
# COMPACT_ATOMS: atom_id res chain seq x y z
N GLY A 1 -4.34 10.37 7.72
CA GLY A 1 -3.54 10.41 8.89
C GLY A 1 -3.63 11.73 9.63
N GLN A 2 -3.06 11.75 10.79
CA GLN A 2 -2.88 12.96 11.60
C GLN A 2 -1.54 13.59 11.26
N THR A 3 -1.50 14.92 11.17
CA THR A 3 -0.24 15.65 11.01
C THR A 3 0.26 16.07 12.39
N VAL A 4 1.46 15.65 12.74
CA VAL A 4 2.10 15.97 14.02
C VAL A 4 3.53 16.43 13.76
N GLY A 5 3.92 17.54 14.39
CA GLY A 5 5.28 18.09 14.30
C GLY A 5 5.50 18.98 13.07
N GLU A 6 6.77 19.34 12.84
CA GLU A 6 7.20 20.14 11.69
C GLU A 6 7.28 19.26 10.46
N SER A 7 6.33 19.43 9.52
CA SER A 7 6.24 18.59 8.32
C SER A 7 5.57 19.34 7.17
N ILE A 8 5.76 18.82 5.94
CA ILE A 8 5.03 19.28 4.77
C ILE A 8 3.72 18.47 4.69
N VAL A 9 2.59 19.17 4.70
CA VAL A 9 1.27 18.56 4.53
C VAL A 9 0.85 18.65 3.07
N LEU A 10 0.61 17.51 2.43
CA LEU A 10 0.12 17.42 1.07
C LEU A 10 -1.38 17.08 1.08
N ASP A 11 -2.20 18.04 0.65
CA ASP A 11 -3.63 17.83 0.50
C ASP A 11 -3.94 17.30 -0.92
N TYR A 12 -4.24 16.01 -1.02
CA TYR A 12 -4.60 15.34 -2.27
C TYR A 12 -6.06 15.54 -2.70
N SER A 13 -6.92 16.14 -1.84
CA SER A 13 -8.37 16.14 -2.05
C SER A 13 -8.84 16.91 -3.28
N ARG A 14 -8.07 17.90 -3.75
CA ARG A 14 -8.46 18.79 -4.85
C ARG A 14 -7.98 18.35 -6.24
N HIS A 15 -6.75 17.81 -6.33
CA HIS A 15 -6.06 17.66 -7.60
C HIS A 15 -5.65 16.22 -7.91
N GLN A 16 -5.69 15.33 -6.92
CA GLN A 16 -5.24 13.95 -7.01
C GLN A 16 -6.34 13.01 -6.49
N ASN A 17 -7.54 13.08 -7.08
CA ASN A 17 -8.73 12.37 -6.61
C ASN A 17 -9.49 11.65 -7.74
N LYS A 18 -8.80 11.24 -8.80
CA LYS A 18 -9.39 10.58 -9.96
C LYS A 18 -9.33 9.06 -9.83
N ILE A 19 -10.38 8.40 -10.31
CA ILE A 19 -10.37 6.98 -10.66
C ILE A 19 -9.80 6.92 -12.06
N LEU A 20 -8.67 6.20 -12.26
CA LEU A 20 -7.87 6.26 -13.48
C LEU A 20 -8.21 5.13 -14.45
N GLU A 21 -8.24 3.89 -13.94
CA GLU A 21 -8.45 2.68 -14.73
C GLU A 21 -9.24 1.67 -13.91
N VAL A 22 -10.21 1.00 -14.52
CA VAL A 22 -10.94 -0.13 -13.91
C VAL A 22 -10.87 -1.31 -14.85
N ASN A 23 -10.37 -2.44 -14.36
CA ASN A 23 -10.41 -3.71 -15.07
C ASN A 23 -11.45 -4.61 -14.40
N LEU A 24 -12.54 -4.87 -15.13
CA LEU A 24 -13.68 -5.65 -14.61
C LEU A 24 -13.39 -7.16 -14.60
N GLU A 25 -12.56 -7.64 -15.52
CA GLU A 25 -12.21 -9.06 -15.62
C GLU A 25 -11.23 -9.46 -14.50
N GLU A 26 -10.15 -8.70 -14.36
CA GLU A 26 -9.12 -8.93 -13.34
C GLU A 26 -9.50 -8.35 -11.96
N LYS A 27 -10.61 -7.63 -11.88
CA LYS A 27 -11.15 -7.02 -10.66
C LYS A 27 -10.12 -6.15 -9.93
N TYR A 28 -9.58 -5.17 -10.63
CA TYR A 28 -8.76 -4.14 -10.02
C TYR A 28 -9.13 -2.74 -10.47
N VAL A 29 -8.67 -1.75 -9.70
CA VAL A 29 -8.78 -0.33 -10.04
C VAL A 29 -7.48 0.39 -9.73
N TRP A 30 -7.06 1.31 -10.61
CA TRP A 30 -6.05 2.31 -10.31
C TRP A 30 -6.72 3.60 -9.89
N VAL A 31 -6.29 4.18 -8.77
CA VAL A 31 -6.82 5.44 -8.24
C VAL A 31 -5.70 6.37 -7.81
N GLU A 32 -5.99 7.67 -7.84
CA GLU A 32 -5.17 8.68 -7.17
C GLU A 32 -5.42 8.66 -5.65
N PRO A 33 -4.45 9.08 -4.81
CA PRO A 33 -4.53 8.95 -3.36
C PRO A 33 -5.70 9.69 -2.69
N GLY A 34 -6.17 10.78 -3.29
CA GLY A 34 -7.28 11.60 -2.78
C GLY A 34 -8.67 11.06 -3.04
N VAL A 35 -8.81 9.92 -3.75
CA VAL A 35 -10.12 9.29 -3.96
C VAL A 35 -10.72 8.87 -2.63
N VAL A 36 -11.96 9.31 -2.36
CA VAL A 36 -12.70 8.96 -1.15
C VAL A 36 -13.34 7.58 -1.30
N LEU A 37 -13.30 6.76 -0.25
CA LEU A 37 -13.79 5.37 -0.27
C LEU A 37 -15.25 5.26 -0.75
N ASP A 38 -16.17 6.07 -0.22
CA ASP A 38 -17.57 6.03 -0.63
C ASP A 38 -17.75 6.44 -2.10
N HIS A 39 -16.96 7.38 -2.60
CA HIS A 39 -16.98 7.78 -4.02
C HIS A 39 -16.49 6.64 -4.91
N LEU A 40 -15.43 5.95 -4.51
CA LEU A 40 -14.95 4.76 -5.22
C LEU A 40 -16.01 3.66 -5.28
N ASN A 41 -16.63 3.34 -4.15
CA ASN A 41 -17.66 2.29 -4.08
C ASN A 41 -18.94 2.69 -4.84
N ALA A 42 -19.33 3.96 -4.83
CA ALA A 42 -20.44 4.45 -5.65
C ALA A 42 -20.16 4.31 -7.15
N TYR A 43 -18.91 4.59 -7.57
CA TYR A 43 -18.48 4.42 -8.96
C TYR A 43 -18.47 2.95 -9.41
N LEU A 44 -18.02 2.04 -8.53
CA LEU A 44 -17.90 0.60 -8.83
C LEU A 44 -19.25 -0.16 -8.79
N LYS A 45 -20.22 0.35 -8.02
CA LYS A 45 -21.51 -0.31 -7.78
C LYS A 45 -22.28 -0.71 -9.05
N PRO A 46 -22.39 0.12 -10.12
CA PRO A 46 -23.04 -0.27 -11.36
C PRO A 46 -22.42 -1.47 -12.06
N HIS A 47 -21.15 -1.75 -11.76
CA HIS A 47 -20.39 -2.89 -12.32
C HIS A 47 -20.46 -4.14 -11.43
N GLY A 48 -21.21 -4.10 -10.33
CA GLY A 48 -21.29 -5.21 -9.38
C GLY A 48 -20.01 -5.40 -8.56
N LEU A 49 -19.11 -4.41 -8.54
CA LEU A 49 -17.82 -4.44 -7.85
C LEU A 49 -17.79 -3.44 -6.69
N TRP A 50 -16.87 -3.64 -5.77
CA TRP A 50 -16.63 -2.75 -4.65
C TRP A 50 -15.24 -2.99 -4.05
N PHE A 51 -14.73 -1.99 -3.32
CA PHE A 51 -13.50 -2.11 -2.56
C PHE A 51 -13.82 -2.59 -1.14
N PRO A 52 -13.26 -3.73 -0.66
CA PRO A 52 -13.81 -4.42 0.51
C PRO A 52 -13.30 -3.91 1.86
N VAL A 53 -12.24 -3.08 1.90
CA VAL A 53 -11.76 -2.52 3.17
C VAL A 53 -12.69 -1.40 3.61
N ASP A 54 -13.43 -1.64 4.69
CA ASP A 54 -14.36 -0.68 5.26
C ASP A 54 -13.71 0.11 6.41
N VAL A 55 -14.15 1.35 6.58
CA VAL A 55 -13.79 2.21 7.72
C VAL A 55 -15.01 3.04 8.12
N SER A 56 -15.11 3.39 9.40
CA SER A 56 -16.24 4.19 9.92
C SER A 56 -16.31 5.60 9.31
N THR A 57 -15.20 6.10 8.78
CA THR A 57 -15.05 7.41 8.15
C THR A 57 -15.10 7.35 6.63
N SER A 58 -15.71 6.33 6.03
CA SER A 58 -15.69 6.03 4.59
C SER A 58 -16.11 7.21 3.70
N SER A 59 -17.00 8.08 4.19
CA SER A 59 -17.44 9.29 3.48
C SER A 59 -16.35 10.37 3.36
N ARG A 60 -15.22 10.23 4.04
CA ARG A 60 -14.10 11.19 4.05
C ARG A 60 -12.73 10.54 3.94
N ALA A 61 -12.61 9.25 4.28
CA ALA A 61 -11.37 8.53 4.22
C ALA A 61 -10.90 8.42 2.77
N THR A 62 -9.69 8.92 2.50
CA THR A 62 -9.06 8.82 1.19
C THR A 62 -8.28 7.52 1.07
N ILE A 63 -8.22 6.97 -0.14
CA ILE A 63 -7.49 5.70 -0.40
C ILE A 63 -6.01 5.83 -0.04
N GLY A 64 -5.37 6.99 -0.31
CA GLY A 64 -3.99 7.25 0.10
C GLY A 64 -3.80 7.23 1.61
N GLY A 65 -4.69 7.89 2.37
CA GLY A 65 -4.66 7.88 3.82
C GLY A 65 -4.91 6.48 4.39
N MET A 66 -5.87 5.74 3.84
CA MET A 66 -6.15 4.35 4.22
C MET A 66 -4.96 3.43 3.96
N SER A 67 -4.27 3.60 2.83
CA SER A 67 -3.05 2.84 2.52
C SER A 67 -1.90 3.20 3.45
N ALA A 68 -1.70 4.50 3.71
CA ALA A 68 -0.61 4.98 4.55
C ALA A 68 -0.70 4.46 6.00
N ASN A 69 -1.91 4.30 6.55
CA ASN A 69 -2.08 3.77 7.91
C ASN A 69 -2.51 2.30 7.98
N ASN A 70 -2.49 1.59 6.85
CA ASN A 70 -2.92 0.18 6.76
C ASN A 70 -4.33 -0.04 7.34
N SER A 71 -5.28 0.80 6.96
CA SER A 71 -6.64 0.80 7.50
C SER A 71 -7.30 -0.57 7.51
N CYS A 72 -8.13 -0.80 8.51
CA CYS A 72 -9.00 -1.97 8.63
C CYS A 72 -10.37 -1.58 9.17
N GLY A 73 -11.35 -2.44 8.96
CA GLY A 73 -12.69 -2.28 9.50
C GLY A 73 -13.30 -3.62 9.90
N SER A 74 -14.62 -3.66 10.09
CA SER A 74 -15.33 -4.87 10.50
C SER A 74 -15.21 -6.01 9.49
N ARG A 75 -15.17 -5.69 8.20
CA ARG A 75 -15.03 -6.65 7.10
C ARG A 75 -13.62 -7.21 6.96
N SER A 76 -12.63 -6.60 7.62
CA SER A 76 -11.23 -7.05 7.58
C SER A 76 -11.01 -8.44 8.17
N LEU A 77 -11.96 -8.96 8.95
CA LEU A 77 -11.95 -10.36 9.38
C LEU A 77 -12.00 -11.35 8.20
N TYR A 78 -12.65 -10.96 7.10
CA TYR A 78 -12.80 -11.78 5.90
C TYR A 78 -11.89 -11.30 4.75
N TYR A 79 -11.86 -10.00 4.51
CA TYR A 79 -11.15 -9.41 3.37
C TYR A 79 -9.74 -8.94 3.68
N GLY A 80 -9.34 -8.94 4.95
CA GLY A 80 -8.04 -8.41 5.38
C GLY A 80 -8.03 -6.87 5.47
N ASN A 81 -6.85 -6.34 5.74
CA ASN A 81 -6.57 -4.91 5.84
C ASN A 81 -6.18 -4.33 4.46
N MET A 82 -5.80 -3.05 4.42
CA MET A 82 -5.31 -2.42 3.19
C MET A 82 -4.15 -3.20 2.56
N VAL A 83 -3.17 -3.66 3.35
CA VAL A 83 -2.00 -4.40 2.84
C VAL A 83 -2.38 -5.63 2.01
N HIS A 84 -3.49 -6.30 2.31
CA HIS A 84 -3.95 -7.48 1.58
C HIS A 84 -4.73 -7.13 0.30
N ASN A 85 -5.12 -5.85 0.14
CA ASN A 85 -5.96 -5.36 -0.95
C ASN A 85 -5.29 -4.31 -1.83
N VAL A 86 -4.05 -3.92 -1.52
CA VAL A 86 -3.20 -3.08 -2.37
C VAL A 86 -2.33 -3.98 -3.23
N LEU A 87 -2.48 -3.87 -4.55
CA LEU A 87 -1.74 -4.67 -5.53
C LEU A 87 -0.45 -3.99 -5.98
N ALA A 88 -0.47 -2.66 -6.10
CA ALA A 88 0.68 -1.87 -6.46
C ALA A 88 0.56 -0.42 -5.97
N ILE A 89 1.69 0.25 -5.79
CA ILE A 89 1.77 1.68 -5.53
C ILE A 89 2.83 2.30 -6.45
N GLU A 90 2.42 3.27 -7.27
CA GLU A 90 3.36 4.18 -7.93
C GLU A 90 3.71 5.27 -6.93
N ALA A 91 4.98 5.37 -6.57
CA ALA A 91 5.46 6.25 -5.50
C ALA A 91 6.52 7.23 -6.01
N ILE A 92 6.48 8.45 -5.47
CA ILE A 92 7.52 9.46 -5.63
C ILE A 92 8.50 9.30 -4.46
N LEU A 93 9.76 9.08 -4.78
CA LEU A 93 10.83 8.84 -3.84
C LEU A 93 11.47 10.16 -3.36
N ASP A 94 12.41 10.07 -2.42
CA ASP A 94 13.10 11.19 -1.78
C ASP A 94 13.91 12.08 -2.75
N ASP A 95 14.34 11.54 -3.90
CA ASP A 95 15.04 12.28 -4.96
C ASP A 95 14.10 12.80 -6.06
N GLY A 96 12.79 12.63 -5.91
CA GLY A 96 11.77 12.99 -6.90
C GLY A 96 11.58 11.96 -8.02
N SER A 97 12.34 10.87 -8.06
CA SER A 97 12.11 9.79 -9.02
C SER A 97 10.81 9.04 -8.73
N ILE A 98 10.21 8.47 -9.77
CA ILE A 98 8.99 7.67 -9.65
C ILE A 98 9.34 6.20 -9.83
N SER A 99 8.83 5.36 -8.92
CA SER A 99 8.97 3.91 -8.99
C SER A 99 7.65 3.23 -8.69
N THR A 100 7.38 2.11 -9.37
CA THR A 100 6.20 1.28 -9.09
C THR A 100 6.60 0.11 -8.21
N PHE A 101 5.98 0.03 -7.05
CA PHE A 101 6.09 -1.06 -6.10
C PHE A 101 4.92 -2.01 -6.32
N ASP A 102 5.22 -3.21 -6.79
CA ASP A 102 4.25 -4.26 -7.09
C ASP A 102 4.81 -5.65 -6.76
N HIS A 103 4.29 -6.70 -7.39
CA HIS A 103 4.78 -8.06 -7.17
C HIS A 103 6.20 -8.23 -7.69
N ILE A 104 7.08 -8.69 -6.81
CA ILE A 104 8.48 -9.02 -7.07
C ILE A 104 8.66 -10.53 -6.94
N ASP A 105 9.20 -11.14 -7.97
CA ASP A 105 9.57 -12.56 -7.95
C ASP A 105 11.06 -12.75 -7.57
N LYS A 106 11.45 -14.00 -7.39
CA LYS A 106 12.86 -14.37 -7.11
C LYS A 106 13.85 -13.95 -8.20
N ASN A 107 13.39 -13.76 -9.44
CA ASN A 107 14.27 -13.39 -10.55
C ASN A 107 14.66 -11.92 -10.46
N PHE A 108 13.80 -11.05 -9.93
CA PHE A 108 14.12 -9.64 -9.69
C PHE A 108 15.40 -9.48 -8.86
N LEU A 109 15.57 -10.31 -7.84
CA LEU A 109 16.74 -10.27 -6.95
C LEU A 109 18.00 -10.87 -7.56
N SER A 110 17.85 -11.78 -8.52
CA SER A 110 18.99 -12.39 -9.23
C SER A 110 19.61 -11.46 -10.27
N ILE A 111 18.85 -10.47 -10.74
CA ILE A 111 19.30 -9.48 -11.72
C ILE A 111 19.91 -8.32 -10.94
N LYS A 112 21.24 -8.38 -10.68
CA LYS A 112 21.95 -7.24 -10.07
C LYS A 112 21.82 -6.01 -10.97
N ASN A 113 21.00 -5.06 -10.55
CA ASN A 113 20.89 -3.77 -11.21
C ASN A 113 21.16 -2.63 -10.20
N ASP A 114 22.46 -2.41 -9.95
CA ASP A 114 22.92 -1.37 -9.02
C ASP A 114 22.62 0.08 -9.51
N GLN A 115 22.09 0.23 -10.69
CA GLN A 115 21.62 1.54 -11.19
C GLN A 115 20.13 1.77 -10.89
N ASP A 116 19.37 0.71 -10.67
CA ASP A 116 17.94 0.79 -10.35
C ASP A 116 17.72 1.14 -8.87
N LYS A 117 17.06 2.25 -8.62
CA LYS A 117 16.77 2.71 -7.26
C LYS A 117 15.82 1.77 -6.52
N LEU A 118 14.80 1.24 -7.22
CA LEU A 118 13.87 0.27 -6.63
C LEU A 118 14.63 -0.98 -6.17
N TYR A 119 15.54 -1.51 -7.01
CA TYR A 119 16.38 -2.64 -6.66
C TYR A 119 17.20 -2.39 -5.38
N LYS A 120 17.83 -1.20 -5.26
CA LYS A 120 18.59 -0.82 -4.06
C LYS A 120 17.71 -0.76 -2.81
N ILE A 121 16.51 -0.20 -2.93
CA ILE A 121 15.55 -0.10 -1.84
C ILE A 121 15.13 -1.49 -1.38
N ILE A 122 14.74 -2.35 -2.31
CA ILE A 122 14.30 -3.72 -2.01
C ILE A 122 15.41 -4.52 -1.32
N ASN A 123 16.66 -4.45 -1.81
CA ASN A 123 17.78 -5.13 -1.16
C ASN A 123 18.02 -4.65 0.27
N LYS A 124 17.92 -3.35 0.54
CA LYS A 124 18.02 -2.83 1.92
C LYS A 124 16.92 -3.40 2.82
N PHE A 125 15.70 -3.54 2.34
CA PHE A 125 14.63 -4.16 3.10
C PHE A 125 14.89 -5.64 3.39
N PHE A 126 15.45 -6.39 2.43
CA PHE A 126 15.92 -7.77 2.67
C PHE A 126 16.98 -7.85 3.77
N ASP A 127 17.96 -6.95 3.74
CA ASP A 127 18.99 -6.90 4.78
C ASP A 127 18.37 -6.61 6.15
N VAL A 128 17.46 -5.65 6.24
CA VAL A 128 16.72 -5.36 7.48
C VAL A 128 15.94 -6.61 7.93
N ARG A 129 15.15 -7.23 7.04
CA ARG A 129 14.37 -8.44 7.34
C ARG A 129 15.24 -9.58 7.86
N LYS A 130 16.40 -9.77 7.25
CA LYS A 130 17.39 -10.79 7.66
C LYS A 130 17.94 -10.50 9.05
N ASN A 131 18.31 -9.24 9.33
CA ASN A 131 18.91 -8.83 10.60
C ASN A 131 17.93 -8.95 11.78
N VAL A 132 16.62 -8.80 11.54
CA VAL A 132 15.59 -8.89 12.59
C VAL A 132 14.81 -10.21 12.54
N SER A 133 15.35 -11.24 11.89
CA SER A 133 14.63 -12.51 11.67
C SER A 133 14.30 -13.26 12.97
N SER A 134 15.19 -13.23 13.96
CA SER A 134 14.95 -13.84 15.27
C SER A 134 13.80 -13.16 16.01
N GLU A 135 13.84 -11.83 16.08
CA GLU A 135 12.82 -11.03 16.74
C GLU A 135 11.45 -11.17 16.08
N LEU A 136 11.42 -11.26 14.74
CA LEU A 136 10.18 -11.50 14.01
C LEU A 136 9.58 -12.87 14.31
N ASN A 137 10.41 -13.90 14.47
CA ASN A 137 9.92 -15.24 14.78
C ASN A 137 9.46 -15.39 16.23
N GLU A 138 10.10 -14.69 17.16
CA GLU A 138 9.83 -14.83 18.61
C GLU A 138 8.81 -13.84 19.15
N HIS A 139 8.78 -12.62 18.63
CA HIS A 139 8.05 -11.50 19.24
C HIS A 139 7.02 -10.85 18.31
N TRP A 140 6.95 -11.24 17.01
CA TRP A 140 6.03 -10.62 16.08
C TRP A 140 4.57 -10.90 16.45
N PRO A 141 3.70 -9.88 16.51
CA PRO A 141 2.30 -10.09 16.87
C PRO A 141 1.59 -10.99 15.88
N THR A 142 0.92 -12.03 16.41
CA THR A 142 0.11 -12.98 15.62
C THR A 142 -1.37 -12.60 15.55
N THR A 143 -1.72 -11.40 15.99
CA THR A 143 -3.10 -10.92 15.97
C THR A 143 -3.62 -10.79 14.54
N GLN A 144 -4.87 -11.17 14.32
CA GLN A 144 -5.49 -11.22 13.01
C GLN A 144 -5.54 -9.83 12.31
N ARG A 145 -5.73 -8.75 13.08
CA ARG A 145 -5.73 -7.38 12.57
C ARG A 145 -4.57 -6.59 13.15
N ARG A 146 -3.44 -6.70 12.53
CA ARG A 146 -2.26 -5.91 12.84
C ARG A 146 -2.14 -4.78 11.82
N VAL A 147 -2.12 -3.54 12.27
CA VAL A 147 -2.08 -2.34 11.43
C VAL A 147 -0.91 -1.41 11.75
N GLY A 148 -0.30 -1.54 12.92
CA GLY A 148 0.78 -0.65 13.36
C GLY A 148 2.14 -1.03 12.75
N GLY A 149 2.89 -0.03 12.32
CA GLY A 149 4.26 -0.17 11.83
C GLY A 149 4.38 -0.73 10.41
N TYR A 150 5.63 -0.95 10.00
CA TYR A 150 5.97 -1.48 8.69
C TYR A 150 5.68 -2.98 8.60
N ASN A 151 5.30 -3.45 7.42
CA ASN A 151 5.00 -4.87 7.16
C ASN A 151 6.27 -5.66 6.78
N ILE A 152 7.29 -5.63 7.62
CA ILE A 152 8.58 -6.28 7.38
C ILE A 152 8.44 -7.82 7.35
N ASP A 153 7.49 -8.37 8.07
CA ASP A 153 7.15 -9.78 8.11
C ASP A 153 6.69 -10.34 6.75
N LEU A 154 6.14 -9.48 5.88
CA LEU A 154 5.65 -9.87 4.55
C LEU A 154 6.75 -9.91 3.47
N ILE A 155 7.99 -9.57 3.81
CA ILE A 155 9.12 -9.64 2.87
C ILE A 155 9.57 -11.09 2.75
N ASP A 156 9.38 -11.70 1.57
CA ASP A 156 9.81 -13.06 1.27
C ASP A 156 10.85 -13.06 0.13
N PRO A 157 12.04 -13.66 0.34
CA PRO A 157 13.07 -13.75 -0.71
C PRO A 157 12.65 -14.59 -1.92
N ASN A 158 11.60 -15.40 -1.83
CA ASN A 158 11.06 -16.17 -2.95
C ASN A 158 10.03 -15.41 -3.80
N GLY A 159 9.61 -14.25 -3.33
CA GLY A 159 8.66 -13.35 -3.99
C GLY A 159 7.64 -12.77 -3.01
N PHE A 160 7.36 -11.51 -3.18
CA PHE A 160 6.38 -10.78 -2.36
C PHE A 160 5.87 -9.54 -3.11
N ASN A 161 4.80 -8.94 -2.61
CA ASN A 161 4.35 -7.66 -3.14
C ASN A 161 5.09 -6.51 -2.45
N SER A 162 5.96 -5.82 -3.17
CA SER A 162 6.78 -4.73 -2.63
C SER A 162 5.96 -3.51 -2.18
N SER A 163 4.73 -3.33 -2.69
CA SER A 163 3.84 -2.27 -2.19
C SER A 163 3.49 -2.43 -0.71
N HIS A 164 3.58 -3.65 -0.16
CA HIS A 164 3.36 -3.91 1.26
C HIS A 164 4.34 -3.16 2.17
N LEU A 165 5.53 -2.80 1.66
CA LEU A 165 6.51 -1.98 2.40
C LEU A 165 6.01 -0.55 2.61
N LEU A 166 5.24 -0.04 1.65
CA LEU A 166 4.71 1.33 1.67
C LEU A 166 3.38 1.43 2.42
N VAL A 167 2.58 0.36 2.42
CA VAL A 167 1.33 0.31 3.18
C VAL A 167 1.63 0.30 4.68
N GLY A 168 1.06 1.24 5.42
CA GLY A 168 1.32 1.43 6.85
C GLY A 168 2.56 2.27 7.15
N SER A 169 3.18 2.90 6.15
CA SER A 169 4.39 3.72 6.33
C SER A 169 4.12 5.14 6.85
N GLU A 170 2.86 5.57 6.93
CA GLU A 170 2.44 6.87 7.45
C GLU A 170 3.16 8.09 6.81
N GLY A 171 3.52 7.96 5.52
CA GLY A 171 4.23 9.01 4.79
C GLY A 171 5.73 9.12 5.08
N THR A 172 6.32 8.15 5.76
CA THR A 172 7.75 8.20 6.15
C THR A 172 8.71 7.67 5.07
N LEU A 173 8.21 6.92 4.08
CA LEU A 173 9.04 6.27 3.06
C LEU A 173 8.92 6.93 1.68
N SER A 174 7.74 7.39 1.30
CA SER A 174 7.47 7.95 -0.03
C SER A 174 6.15 8.72 -0.07
N LEU A 175 5.92 9.46 -1.16
CA LEU A 175 4.63 10.03 -1.49
C LEU A 175 3.92 9.12 -2.51
N PHE A 176 2.65 8.80 -2.28
CA PHE A 176 1.88 7.97 -3.21
C PHE A 176 1.35 8.83 -4.36
N ASN A 177 1.59 8.38 -5.60
CA ASN A 177 1.07 9.02 -6.80
C ASN A 177 -0.16 8.29 -7.35
N LYS A 178 -0.12 6.95 -7.39
CA LYS A 178 -1.26 6.09 -7.77
C LYS A 178 -1.27 4.81 -6.96
N ILE A 179 -2.44 4.24 -6.75
CA ILE A 179 -2.61 3.01 -5.98
C ILE A 179 -3.48 2.04 -6.77
N LYS A 180 -3.00 0.81 -6.96
CA LYS A 180 -3.75 -0.29 -7.56
C LYS A 180 -4.41 -1.10 -6.46
N LEU A 181 -5.72 -1.24 -6.54
CA LEU A 181 -6.54 -1.92 -5.53
C LEU A 181 -7.19 -3.17 -6.11
N LYS A 182 -7.26 -4.23 -5.31
CA LYS A 182 -8.03 -5.44 -5.60
C LYS A 182 -9.49 -5.18 -5.26
N LEU A 183 -10.38 -5.57 -6.16
CA LEU A 183 -11.84 -5.46 -6.00
C LEU A 183 -12.49 -6.80 -5.66
N SER A 184 -13.69 -6.73 -5.09
CA SER A 184 -14.54 -7.87 -4.77
C SER A 184 -15.87 -7.79 -5.51
#